data_974b2b613e148604af7a6784c7ba6ded
#
_entry.id   974b2b613e148604af7a6784c7ba6ded
#
_cell.length_a   1.000
_cell.length_b   1.000
_cell.length_c   1.000
_cell.angle_alpha   90.00
_cell.angle_beta   90.00
_cell.angle_gamma   90.00
#
_symmetry.space_group_name_H-M   'P 1'
#
loop_
_entity.id
_entity.type
_entity.pdbx_description
1 polymer ?
#
loop_
_entity_poly.entity_id
_entity_poly.type
_entity_poly.pdbx_seq_one_letter_code
_entity_poly.pdbx_strand_id
1 'polypeptide(L)'
;MESVTIKDISQKAGVSPATVSRVLNNPSIVNPATREKVERIMNELHYVPSAVARNLSKSSSTIIGAIVADISNPFLSQLLKGVLTVCDREGYMLICMDNSDNMNSDFRALNAMREQRVAGLIYAPAVDYSYYSKTEKLKHFIDALCAPVVLVDRKVCWDEIPFDGVFFNDYEAIKKAVHALAASGHRRIALINSDEKNALSDNRLCAYLDGIREAGLEADQELIYAKGAYSLESGYRQTKELLRSKSRPTAVITCNNLLSQGFMKAASEAKVTAEQITHIGLDNLEMTETLGIKYNHIERDPGLMGEKAAEMLFWRMAHPRGAKQALLLDAPLVLQTNTI
;
A
#
# COMPACT_ATOMS: atom_id res chain seq x y z
N MET A 1 -10.41 23.15 30.14
CA MET A 1 -11.89 23.07 30.07
C MET A 1 -12.27 21.66 30.43
N GLU A 2 -13.10 21.46 31.46
CA GLU A 2 -13.62 20.14 31.81
C GLU A 2 -14.56 19.69 30.68
N SER A 3 -14.36 18.49 30.18
CA SER A 3 -15.22 17.93 29.13
C SER A 3 -16.56 17.52 29.74
N VAL A 4 -17.67 17.97 29.16
CA VAL A 4 -19.02 17.55 29.53
C VAL A 4 -19.15 16.05 29.41
N THR A 5 -19.68 15.39 30.42
CA THR A 5 -19.84 13.93 30.49
C THR A 5 -21.30 13.50 30.39
N ILE A 6 -21.54 12.21 30.11
CA ILE A 6 -22.89 11.61 30.17
C ILE A 6 -23.54 11.84 31.56
N LYS A 7 -22.74 11.90 32.61
CA LYS A 7 -23.20 12.12 33.96
C LYS A 7 -23.77 13.54 34.16
N ASP A 8 -23.12 14.53 33.57
CA ASP A 8 -23.58 15.94 33.64
C ASP A 8 -24.91 16.10 32.87
N ILE A 9 -25.03 15.47 31.68
CA ILE A 9 -26.27 15.47 30.93
C ILE A 9 -27.39 14.79 31.71
N SER A 10 -27.12 13.61 32.30
CA SER A 10 -28.09 12.86 33.06
C SER A 10 -28.63 13.64 34.25
N GLN A 11 -27.75 14.34 34.95
CA GLN A 11 -28.09 15.18 36.10
C GLN A 11 -28.96 16.39 35.67
N LYS A 12 -28.56 17.10 34.59
CA LYS A 12 -29.29 18.24 34.06
C LYS A 12 -30.67 17.84 33.46
N ALA A 13 -30.72 16.67 32.82
CA ALA A 13 -31.92 16.12 32.23
C ALA A 13 -32.87 15.44 33.26
N GLY A 14 -32.39 15.17 34.46
CA GLY A 14 -33.16 14.45 35.48
C GLY A 14 -33.48 13.01 35.08
N VAL A 15 -32.59 12.35 34.38
CA VAL A 15 -32.72 10.96 33.92
C VAL A 15 -31.49 10.15 34.31
N SER A 16 -31.58 8.83 34.23
CA SER A 16 -30.40 7.99 34.51
C SER A 16 -29.33 8.11 33.39
N PRO A 17 -28.01 7.90 33.70
CA PRO A 17 -26.99 7.79 32.66
C PRO A 17 -27.29 6.72 31.61
N ALA A 18 -27.95 5.62 32.02
CA ALA A 18 -28.40 4.58 31.11
C ALA A 18 -29.46 5.08 30.12
N THR A 19 -30.33 6.01 30.54
CA THR A 19 -31.33 6.62 29.65
C THR A 19 -30.66 7.54 28.63
N VAL A 20 -29.68 8.35 29.04
CA VAL A 20 -28.87 9.17 28.11
C VAL A 20 -28.14 8.28 27.10
N SER A 21 -27.53 7.19 27.55
CA SER A 21 -26.86 6.21 26.68
C SER A 21 -27.84 5.56 25.67
N ARG A 22 -29.08 5.27 26.07
CA ARG A 22 -30.12 4.77 25.16
C ARG A 22 -30.55 5.81 24.13
N VAL A 23 -30.69 7.08 24.51
CA VAL A 23 -30.97 8.17 23.56
C VAL A 23 -29.88 8.25 22.49
N LEU A 24 -28.59 8.09 22.88
CA LEU A 24 -27.46 8.13 21.97
C LEU A 24 -27.34 6.90 21.04
N ASN A 25 -27.68 5.72 21.56
CA ASN A 25 -27.40 4.46 20.84
C ASN A 25 -28.65 3.82 20.20
N ASN A 26 -29.85 4.00 20.79
CA ASN A 26 -31.12 3.43 20.34
C ASN A 26 -32.28 4.41 20.63
N PRO A 27 -32.33 5.56 19.94
CA PRO A 27 -33.33 6.61 20.24
C PRO A 27 -34.77 6.15 20.04
N SER A 28 -35.00 5.14 19.20
CA SER A 28 -36.37 4.63 18.90
C SER A 28 -37.05 3.91 20.07
N ILE A 29 -36.28 3.42 21.05
CA ILE A 29 -36.80 2.70 22.22
C ILE A 29 -37.06 3.64 23.42
N VAL A 30 -36.72 4.94 23.28
CA VAL A 30 -36.91 5.94 24.34
C VAL A 30 -38.13 6.77 24.06
N ASN A 31 -38.90 7.07 25.11
CA ASN A 31 -40.09 7.94 24.99
C ASN A 31 -39.70 9.27 24.29
N PRO A 32 -40.48 9.72 23.28
CA PRO A 32 -40.17 10.92 22.51
C PRO A 32 -39.91 12.17 23.34
N ALA A 33 -40.71 12.44 24.36
CA ALA A 33 -40.55 13.61 25.25
C ALA A 33 -39.21 13.54 26.04
N THR A 34 -38.80 12.34 26.48
CA THR A 34 -37.51 12.13 27.14
C THR A 34 -36.35 12.31 26.20
N ARG A 35 -36.49 11.82 24.97
CA ARG A 35 -35.45 11.95 23.92
C ARG A 35 -35.22 13.43 23.60
N GLU A 36 -36.27 14.18 23.26
CA GLU A 36 -36.19 15.61 22.96
C GLU A 36 -35.56 16.42 24.09
N LYS A 37 -35.90 16.11 25.37
CA LYS A 37 -35.30 16.74 26.53
C LYS A 37 -33.80 16.51 26.61
N VAL A 38 -33.34 15.27 26.41
CA VAL A 38 -31.93 14.90 26.47
C VAL A 38 -31.17 15.53 25.30
N GLU A 39 -31.69 15.45 24.06
CA GLU A 39 -31.09 16.05 22.86
C GLU A 39 -30.93 17.57 23.00
N ARG A 40 -31.93 18.27 23.53
CA ARG A 40 -31.83 19.71 23.80
C ARG A 40 -30.73 20.04 24.80
N ILE A 41 -30.60 19.29 25.89
CA ILE A 41 -29.57 19.52 26.90
C ILE A 41 -28.15 19.19 26.34
N MET A 42 -28.03 18.17 25.49
CA MET A 42 -26.79 17.88 24.78
C MET A 42 -26.37 19.04 23.89
N ASN A 43 -27.31 19.64 23.14
CA ASN A 43 -27.03 20.81 22.31
C ASN A 43 -26.65 22.04 23.14
N GLU A 44 -27.37 22.32 24.24
CA GLU A 44 -27.08 23.43 25.17
C GLU A 44 -25.67 23.32 25.79
N LEU A 45 -25.24 22.10 26.09
CA LEU A 45 -23.94 21.84 26.68
C LEU A 45 -22.82 21.61 25.66
N HIS A 46 -23.14 21.72 24.35
CA HIS A 46 -22.24 21.40 23.26
C HIS A 46 -21.57 20.03 23.43
N TYR A 47 -22.34 19.06 23.93
CA TYR A 47 -21.83 17.73 24.17
C TYR A 47 -21.60 16.98 22.88
N VAL A 48 -20.36 16.60 22.62
CA VAL A 48 -20.01 15.70 21.52
C VAL A 48 -19.85 14.29 22.10
N PRO A 49 -20.68 13.33 21.67
CA PRO A 49 -20.57 11.95 22.14
C PRO A 49 -19.19 11.38 21.82
N SER A 50 -18.47 10.95 22.85
CA SER A 50 -17.15 10.34 22.67
C SER A 50 -17.26 9.06 21.84
N ALA A 51 -16.58 9.03 20.69
CA ALA A 51 -16.48 7.82 19.85
C ALA A 51 -15.85 6.66 20.64
N VAL A 52 -14.89 6.96 21.51
CA VAL A 52 -14.23 5.97 22.38
C VAL A 52 -15.25 5.36 23.36
N ALA A 53 -16.11 6.16 23.97
CA ALA A 53 -17.15 5.66 24.88
C ALA A 53 -18.22 4.83 24.14
N ARG A 54 -18.57 5.21 22.91
CA ARG A 54 -19.49 4.43 22.05
C ARG A 54 -18.89 3.09 21.66
N ASN A 55 -17.62 3.06 21.22
CA ASN A 55 -16.92 1.84 20.82
C ASN A 55 -16.74 0.88 22.00
N LEU A 56 -16.47 1.39 23.20
CA LEU A 56 -16.43 0.60 24.44
C LEU A 56 -17.77 -0.04 24.76
N SER A 57 -18.90 0.67 24.53
CA SER A 57 -20.23 0.16 24.83
C SER A 57 -20.78 -0.82 23.80
N LYS A 58 -20.33 -0.75 22.53
CA LYS A 58 -20.80 -1.61 21.43
C LYS A 58 -19.89 -2.80 21.14
N SER A 59 -18.74 -2.93 21.79
CA SER A 59 -17.69 -3.94 21.49
C SER A 59 -17.27 -3.99 20.00
N SER A 60 -17.57 -2.94 19.23
CA SER A 60 -17.24 -2.84 17.80
C SER A 60 -16.50 -1.54 17.52
N SER A 61 -15.32 -1.66 16.95
CA SER A 61 -14.55 -0.51 16.46
C SER A 61 -15.08 -0.06 15.11
N THR A 62 -15.05 1.24 14.85
CA THR A 62 -15.30 1.85 13.53
C THR A 62 -14.01 2.42 12.93
N ILE A 63 -12.87 1.84 13.28
CA ILE A 63 -11.55 2.28 12.84
C ILE A 63 -10.93 1.17 12.00
N ILE A 64 -10.52 1.49 10.78
CA ILE A 64 -9.66 0.65 9.95
C ILE A 64 -8.23 1.16 10.09
N GLY A 65 -7.29 0.23 10.25
CA GLY A 65 -5.86 0.52 10.23
C GLY A 65 -5.29 0.33 8.83
N ALA A 66 -4.31 1.15 8.45
CA ALA A 66 -3.44 0.91 7.31
C ALA A 66 -1.98 1.11 7.73
N ILE A 67 -1.12 0.16 7.37
CA ILE A 67 0.34 0.27 7.57
C ILE A 67 0.98 0.15 6.21
N VAL A 68 1.76 1.16 5.82
CA VAL A 68 2.47 1.25 4.54
C VAL A 68 3.93 1.62 4.75
N ALA A 69 4.74 1.42 3.70
CA ALA A 69 6.19 1.59 3.79
C ALA A 69 6.65 3.06 3.84
N ASP A 70 5.99 3.93 3.07
CA ASP A 70 6.37 5.35 2.93
C ASP A 70 5.15 6.15 2.46
N ILE A 71 4.58 6.94 3.36
CA ILE A 71 3.42 7.79 3.04
C ILE A 71 3.77 8.88 2.01
N SER A 72 5.04 9.26 1.89
CA SER A 72 5.48 10.26 0.92
C SER A 72 5.58 9.71 -0.51
N ASN A 73 5.61 8.39 -0.68
CA ASN A 73 5.61 7.75 -2.00
C ASN A 73 4.23 7.89 -2.67
N PRO A 74 4.13 8.55 -3.86
CA PRO A 74 2.88 8.74 -4.57
C PRO A 74 2.08 7.45 -4.80
N PHE A 75 2.74 6.33 -5.06
CA PHE A 75 2.11 5.03 -5.20
C PHE A 75 1.34 4.63 -3.92
N LEU A 76 1.98 4.74 -2.76
CA LEU A 76 1.36 4.35 -1.48
C LEU A 76 0.33 5.37 -1.01
N SER A 77 0.51 6.66 -1.28
CA SER A 77 -0.50 7.67 -0.96
C SER A 77 -1.76 7.54 -1.82
N GLN A 78 -1.65 7.17 -3.10
CA GLN A 78 -2.80 6.84 -3.94
C GLN A 78 -3.52 5.56 -3.48
N LEU A 79 -2.77 4.54 -3.07
CA LEU A 79 -3.33 3.33 -2.45
C LEU A 79 -4.18 3.69 -1.21
N LEU A 80 -3.62 4.51 -0.31
CA LEU A 80 -4.34 4.97 0.89
C LEU A 80 -5.60 5.78 0.53
N LYS A 81 -5.57 6.57 -0.54
CA LYS A 81 -6.75 7.30 -1.05
C LYS A 81 -7.85 6.33 -1.50
N GLY A 82 -7.50 5.25 -2.20
CA GLY A 82 -8.45 4.19 -2.57
C GLY A 82 -9.06 3.53 -1.34
N VAL A 83 -8.26 3.19 -0.33
CA VAL A 83 -8.73 2.65 0.95
C VAL A 83 -9.70 3.63 1.62
N LEU A 84 -9.33 4.92 1.69
CA LEU A 84 -10.15 5.96 2.32
C LEU A 84 -11.53 6.08 1.64
N THR A 85 -11.57 6.04 0.31
CA THR A 85 -12.83 6.10 -0.46
C THR A 85 -13.82 5.03 0.00
N VAL A 86 -13.35 3.81 0.21
CA VAL A 86 -14.20 2.70 0.67
C VAL A 86 -14.55 2.85 2.15
N CYS A 87 -13.58 3.24 3.00
CA CYS A 87 -13.83 3.49 4.42
C CYS A 87 -14.91 4.55 4.63
N ASP A 88 -14.87 5.66 3.90
CA ASP A 88 -15.86 6.73 3.97
C ASP A 88 -17.25 6.24 3.58
N ARG A 89 -17.34 5.44 2.51
CA ARG A 89 -18.60 4.82 2.07
C ARG A 89 -19.20 3.90 3.13
N GLU A 90 -18.37 3.15 3.83
CA GLU A 90 -18.79 2.21 4.87
C GLU A 90 -18.94 2.86 6.27
N GLY A 91 -18.63 4.17 6.40
CA GLY A 91 -18.74 4.91 7.66
C GLY A 91 -17.64 4.60 8.68
N TYR A 92 -16.44 4.21 8.22
CA TYR A 92 -15.28 3.92 9.05
C TYR A 92 -14.22 5.02 8.94
N MET A 93 -13.51 5.25 10.05
CA MET A 93 -12.33 6.11 10.09
C MET A 93 -11.10 5.31 9.67
N LEU A 94 -10.21 5.91 8.88
CA LEU A 94 -8.92 5.33 8.54
C LEU A 94 -7.82 5.93 9.41
N ILE A 95 -7.02 5.08 10.07
CA ILE A 95 -5.76 5.46 10.74
C ILE A 95 -4.60 4.87 9.94
N CYS A 96 -3.67 5.72 9.51
CA CYS A 96 -2.49 5.32 8.75
C CYS A 96 -1.22 5.38 9.59
N MET A 97 -0.34 4.42 9.42
CA MET A 97 1.01 4.42 9.98
C MET A 97 2.04 4.08 8.90
N ASP A 98 3.19 4.72 9.02
CA ASP A 98 4.36 4.50 8.19
C ASP A 98 5.34 3.57 8.94
N ASN A 99 5.76 2.48 8.28
CA ASN A 99 6.76 1.57 8.85
C ASN A 99 8.18 1.83 8.34
N SER A 100 8.35 2.76 7.36
CA SER A 100 9.63 3.21 6.79
C SER A 100 10.51 2.04 6.33
N ASP A 101 9.93 0.98 5.78
CA ASP A 101 10.61 -0.26 5.39
C ASP A 101 11.49 -0.84 6.52
N ASN A 102 11.09 -0.63 7.78
CA ASN A 102 11.85 -1.02 8.96
C ASN A 102 11.05 -1.98 9.85
N MET A 103 11.61 -3.16 10.10
CA MET A 103 10.99 -4.21 10.90
C MET A 103 10.58 -3.76 12.31
N ASN A 104 11.40 -2.92 12.98
CA ASN A 104 11.06 -2.45 14.33
C ASN A 104 9.93 -1.43 14.31
N SER A 105 9.88 -0.58 13.27
CA SER A 105 8.78 0.36 13.05
C SER A 105 7.49 -0.41 12.73
N ASP A 106 7.59 -1.48 11.97
CA ASP A 106 6.47 -2.36 11.62
C ASP A 106 5.83 -2.98 12.88
N PHE A 107 6.62 -3.56 13.77
CA PHE A 107 6.11 -4.08 15.06
C PHE A 107 5.51 -3.00 15.95
N ARG A 108 6.06 -1.78 15.94
CA ARG A 108 5.46 -0.64 16.67
C ARG A 108 4.11 -0.26 16.07
N ALA A 109 4.01 -0.21 14.74
CA ALA A 109 2.77 0.09 14.04
C ALA A 109 1.69 -0.96 14.33
N LEU A 110 2.03 -2.25 14.24
CA LEU A 110 1.12 -3.36 14.59
C LEU A 110 0.63 -3.27 16.04
N ASN A 111 1.52 -2.95 16.98
CA ASN A 111 1.14 -2.76 18.38
C ASN A 111 0.19 -1.57 18.56
N ALA A 112 0.46 -0.44 17.90
CA ALA A 112 -0.42 0.72 17.95
C ALA A 112 -1.81 0.42 17.37
N MET A 113 -1.90 -0.31 16.27
CA MET A 113 -3.18 -0.75 15.69
C MET A 113 -3.97 -1.63 16.68
N ARG A 114 -3.27 -2.53 17.39
CA ARG A 114 -3.88 -3.33 18.46
C ARG A 114 -4.42 -2.46 19.60
N GLU A 115 -3.63 -1.49 20.07
CA GLU A 115 -4.04 -0.57 21.15
C GLU A 115 -5.24 0.28 20.74
N GLN A 116 -5.33 0.70 19.47
CA GLN A 116 -6.47 1.40 18.90
C GLN A 116 -7.67 0.48 18.63
N ARG A 117 -7.52 -0.85 18.81
CA ARG A 117 -8.56 -1.85 18.55
C ARG A 117 -9.17 -1.67 17.16
N VAL A 118 -8.34 -1.60 16.12
CA VAL A 118 -8.85 -1.48 14.75
C VAL A 118 -9.79 -2.64 14.41
N ALA A 119 -10.84 -2.38 13.64
CA ALA A 119 -11.80 -3.40 13.21
C ALA A 119 -11.23 -4.30 12.11
N GLY A 120 -10.20 -3.82 11.40
CA GLY A 120 -9.48 -4.52 10.36
C GLY A 120 -8.21 -3.77 9.99
N LEU A 121 -7.28 -4.44 9.32
CA LEU A 121 -5.99 -3.90 8.96
C LEU A 121 -5.68 -4.15 7.48
N ILE A 122 -5.29 -3.10 6.75
CA ILE A 122 -4.63 -3.18 5.45
C ILE A 122 -3.14 -3.03 5.69
N TYR A 123 -2.34 -3.97 5.17
CA TYR A 123 -0.96 -4.09 5.60
C TYR A 123 0.00 -4.36 4.44
N ALA A 124 0.94 -3.43 4.25
CA ALA A 124 2.13 -3.62 3.43
C ALA A 124 3.33 -3.90 4.35
N PRO A 125 3.79 -5.16 4.47
CA PRO A 125 4.90 -5.52 5.35
C PRO A 125 6.18 -4.78 5.02
N ALA A 126 6.92 -4.32 6.02
CA ALA A 126 8.20 -3.64 5.84
C ALA A 126 9.26 -4.52 5.16
N VAL A 127 9.25 -5.81 5.48
CA VAL A 127 10.23 -6.80 5.01
C VAL A 127 9.55 -8.15 4.81
N ASP A 128 10.20 -9.04 4.10
CA ASP A 128 9.83 -10.45 4.14
C ASP A 128 10.43 -11.10 5.40
N TYR A 129 9.58 -11.40 6.36
CA TYR A 129 9.97 -11.91 7.66
C TYR A 129 10.60 -13.30 7.62
N SER A 130 10.39 -14.07 6.55
CA SER A 130 11.02 -15.38 6.37
C SER A 130 12.53 -15.31 6.27
N TYR A 131 13.06 -14.28 5.59
CA TYR A 131 14.51 -14.04 5.49
C TYR A 131 15.19 -13.74 6.83
N TYR A 132 14.42 -13.33 7.83
CA TYR A 132 14.92 -12.93 9.14
C TYR A 132 14.57 -13.91 10.24
N SER A 133 13.95 -15.05 9.93
CA SER A 133 13.45 -16.02 10.91
C SER A 133 12.55 -15.37 11.97
N LYS A 134 11.71 -14.41 11.54
CA LYS A 134 10.80 -13.65 12.41
C LYS A 134 9.33 -13.88 12.10
N THR A 135 9.01 -14.85 11.28
CA THR A 135 7.63 -15.18 10.87
C THR A 135 6.73 -15.45 12.07
N GLU A 136 7.18 -16.27 13.04
CA GLU A 136 6.43 -16.56 14.26
C GLU A 136 6.17 -15.30 15.12
N LYS A 137 7.16 -14.40 15.18
CA LYS A 137 6.97 -13.13 15.89
C LYS A 137 5.90 -12.28 15.23
N LEU A 138 5.94 -12.15 13.89
CA LEU A 138 4.93 -11.40 13.15
C LEU A 138 3.54 -12.02 13.33
N LYS A 139 3.44 -13.35 13.21
CA LYS A 139 2.21 -14.09 13.45
C LYS A 139 1.60 -13.76 14.82
N HIS A 140 2.42 -13.78 15.86
CA HIS A 140 1.98 -13.41 17.21
C HIS A 140 1.37 -12.00 17.26
N PHE A 141 1.98 -11.01 16.60
CA PHE A 141 1.44 -9.65 16.56
C PHE A 141 0.11 -9.58 15.78
N ILE A 142 0.01 -10.29 14.67
CA ILE A 142 -1.21 -10.34 13.84
C ILE A 142 -2.34 -11.05 14.59
N ASP A 143 -2.08 -12.17 15.21
CA ASP A 143 -3.08 -12.91 16.02
C ASP A 143 -3.57 -12.04 17.20
N ALA A 144 -2.67 -11.25 17.80
CA ALA A 144 -3.01 -10.35 18.89
C ALA A 144 -3.87 -9.14 18.48
N LEU A 145 -3.99 -8.82 17.19
CA LEU A 145 -4.90 -7.79 16.69
C LEU A 145 -6.36 -8.19 16.88
N CYS A 146 -6.67 -9.49 16.87
CA CYS A 146 -8.04 -10.02 16.87
C CYS A 146 -8.94 -9.38 15.79
N ALA A 147 -8.35 -9.01 14.67
CA ALA A 147 -9.00 -8.33 13.53
C ALA A 147 -8.50 -8.93 12.21
N PRO A 148 -9.32 -8.95 11.15
CA PRO A 148 -8.87 -9.42 9.85
C PRO A 148 -7.77 -8.52 9.27
N VAL A 149 -6.86 -9.15 8.52
CA VAL A 149 -5.75 -8.49 7.84
C VAL A 149 -5.80 -8.80 6.35
N VAL A 150 -5.65 -7.77 5.52
CA VAL A 150 -5.49 -7.88 4.07
C VAL A 150 -4.13 -7.32 3.70
N LEU A 151 -3.31 -8.13 3.04
CA LEU A 151 -2.00 -7.73 2.53
C LEU A 151 -2.14 -6.94 1.23
N VAL A 152 -1.27 -5.96 1.02
CA VAL A 152 -1.19 -5.17 -0.21
C VAL A 152 0.25 -5.04 -0.68
N ASP A 153 0.43 -4.96 -2.01
CA ASP A 153 1.70 -4.72 -2.70
C ASP A 153 2.76 -5.81 -2.47
N ARG A 154 3.01 -6.18 -1.24
CA ARG A 154 4.04 -7.16 -0.86
C ARG A 154 3.41 -8.44 -0.36
N LYS A 155 3.84 -9.55 -0.94
CA LYS A 155 3.55 -10.88 -0.41
C LYS A 155 4.55 -11.15 0.71
N VAL A 156 4.09 -11.82 1.72
CA VAL A 156 4.98 -12.48 2.67
C VAL A 156 5.10 -13.92 2.19
N CYS A 157 6.32 -14.46 2.08
CA CYS A 157 6.55 -15.87 1.73
C CYS A 157 5.98 -16.75 2.84
N TRP A 158 4.74 -17.16 2.68
CA TRP A 158 4.03 -17.90 3.70
C TRP A 158 3.21 -19.00 3.04
N ASP A 159 3.85 -20.10 2.85
CA ASP A 159 3.16 -21.35 2.54
C ASP A 159 2.26 -21.78 3.71
N GLU A 160 2.49 -21.23 4.91
CA GLU A 160 1.85 -21.66 6.15
C GLU A 160 0.75 -20.74 6.69
N ILE A 161 0.68 -19.45 6.28
CA ILE A 161 -0.35 -18.52 6.76
C ILE A 161 -1.07 -17.88 5.58
N PRO A 162 -2.24 -18.41 5.22
CA PRO A 162 -3.02 -17.81 4.15
C PRO A 162 -3.65 -16.50 4.62
N PHE A 163 -3.18 -15.37 4.07
CA PHE A 163 -3.85 -14.08 4.21
C PHE A 163 -4.70 -13.78 3.00
N ASP A 164 -5.70 -12.92 3.21
CA ASP A 164 -6.29 -12.19 2.12
C ASP A 164 -5.28 -11.18 1.59
N GLY A 165 -5.29 -10.92 0.30
CA GLY A 165 -4.36 -9.94 -0.25
C GLY A 165 -4.70 -9.48 -1.65
N VAL A 166 -4.22 -8.28 -1.98
CA VAL A 166 -4.35 -7.68 -3.31
C VAL A 166 -2.95 -7.30 -3.80
N PHE A 167 -2.58 -7.79 -4.97
CA PHE A 167 -1.23 -7.66 -5.53
C PHE A 167 -1.31 -7.35 -7.02
N PHE A 168 -0.23 -6.82 -7.60
CA PHE A 168 -0.07 -6.74 -9.04
C PHE A 168 0.66 -7.97 -9.60
N ASN A 169 0.37 -8.29 -10.87
CA ASN A 169 1.08 -9.32 -11.60
C ASN A 169 2.39 -8.77 -12.21
N ASP A 170 3.28 -8.30 -11.33
CA ASP A 170 4.58 -7.71 -11.72
C ASP A 170 5.42 -8.68 -12.55
N TYR A 171 5.33 -9.98 -12.25
CA TYR A 171 6.10 -11.01 -12.95
C TYR A 171 5.78 -11.04 -14.45
N GLU A 172 4.52 -11.19 -14.81
CA GLU A 172 4.12 -11.22 -16.22
C GLU A 172 4.29 -9.86 -16.90
N ALA A 173 4.09 -8.76 -16.15
CA ALA A 173 4.25 -7.42 -16.67
C ALA A 173 5.71 -7.10 -17.05
N ILE A 174 6.68 -7.47 -16.20
CA ILE A 174 8.11 -7.29 -16.48
C ILE A 174 8.56 -8.21 -17.64
N LYS A 175 8.12 -9.46 -17.68
CA LYS A 175 8.38 -10.34 -18.84
C LYS A 175 7.89 -9.72 -20.14
N LYS A 176 6.66 -9.21 -20.16
CA LYS A 176 6.10 -8.51 -21.33
C LYS A 176 6.95 -7.30 -21.74
N ALA A 177 7.44 -6.52 -20.79
CA ALA A 177 8.32 -5.39 -21.06
C ALA A 177 9.65 -5.84 -21.70
N VAL A 178 10.27 -6.91 -21.19
CA VAL A 178 11.48 -7.50 -21.79
C VAL A 178 11.21 -7.98 -23.22
N HIS A 179 10.11 -8.70 -23.43
CA HIS A 179 9.74 -9.19 -24.77
C HIS A 179 9.48 -8.04 -25.75
N ALA A 180 8.81 -6.97 -25.33
CA ALA A 180 8.58 -5.80 -26.17
C ALA A 180 9.90 -5.13 -26.58
N LEU A 181 10.83 -4.96 -25.65
CA LEU A 181 12.16 -4.41 -25.94
C LEU A 181 12.96 -5.33 -26.89
N ALA A 182 12.95 -6.63 -26.64
CA ALA A 182 13.65 -7.60 -27.49
C ALA A 182 13.06 -7.64 -28.92
N ALA A 183 11.73 -7.58 -29.05
CA ALA A 183 11.03 -7.51 -30.34
C ALA A 183 11.37 -6.23 -31.12
N SER A 184 11.65 -5.13 -30.41
CA SER A 184 12.09 -3.86 -30.99
C SER A 184 13.58 -3.80 -31.32
N GLY A 185 14.30 -4.92 -31.16
CA GLY A 185 15.68 -5.06 -31.57
C GLY A 185 16.71 -4.83 -30.46
N HIS A 186 16.28 -4.51 -29.23
CA HIS A 186 17.21 -4.40 -28.12
C HIS A 186 17.77 -5.77 -27.73
N ARG A 187 19.10 -5.85 -27.58
CA ARG A 187 19.81 -7.08 -27.18
C ARG A 187 20.49 -6.94 -25.84
N ARG A 188 20.78 -5.71 -25.43
CA ARG A 188 21.36 -5.37 -24.13
C ARG A 188 20.33 -4.53 -23.36
N ILE A 189 19.54 -5.22 -22.55
CA ILE A 189 18.48 -4.66 -21.73
C ILE A 189 18.96 -4.71 -20.28
N ALA A 190 19.03 -3.59 -19.59
CA ALA A 190 19.42 -3.55 -18.19
C ALA A 190 18.20 -3.54 -17.25
N LEU A 191 18.40 -4.04 -16.04
CA LEU A 191 17.45 -3.96 -14.94
C LEU A 191 18.03 -3.09 -13.83
N ILE A 192 17.26 -2.09 -13.36
CA ILE A 192 17.54 -1.35 -12.12
C ILE A 192 16.51 -1.77 -11.07
N ASN A 193 17.00 -2.44 -10.02
CA ASN A 193 16.19 -3.03 -8.96
C ASN A 193 16.78 -2.69 -7.59
N SER A 194 16.16 -3.17 -6.51
CA SER A 194 16.65 -3.14 -5.14
C SER A 194 17.37 -4.44 -4.78
N ASP A 195 18.32 -4.39 -3.84
CA ASP A 195 18.92 -5.56 -3.20
C ASP A 195 18.28 -5.89 -1.84
N GLU A 196 17.14 -5.27 -1.55
CA GLU A 196 16.36 -5.59 -0.36
C GLU A 196 15.94 -7.07 -0.36
N LYS A 197 16.16 -7.71 0.77
CA LYS A 197 15.75 -9.12 0.97
C LYS A 197 14.23 -9.19 1.16
N ASN A 198 13.52 -9.18 0.06
CA ASN A 198 12.07 -9.34 0.04
C ASN A 198 11.61 -10.05 -1.24
N ALA A 199 10.50 -10.75 -1.14
CA ALA A 199 9.92 -11.50 -2.24
C ALA A 199 9.58 -10.64 -3.47
N LEU A 200 9.36 -9.33 -3.28
CA LEU A 200 9.06 -8.41 -4.36
C LEU A 200 10.28 -8.18 -5.27
N SER A 201 11.45 -7.90 -4.68
CA SER A 201 12.70 -7.72 -5.42
C SER A 201 13.11 -8.98 -6.17
N ASP A 202 12.99 -10.13 -5.50
CA ASP A 202 13.33 -11.43 -6.09
C ASP A 202 12.37 -11.78 -7.24
N ASN A 203 11.07 -11.55 -7.07
CA ASN A 203 10.06 -11.82 -8.10
C ASN A 203 10.32 -10.99 -9.37
N ARG A 204 10.64 -9.70 -9.21
CA ARG A 204 10.97 -8.79 -10.32
C ARG A 204 12.25 -9.19 -11.04
N LEU A 205 13.26 -9.60 -10.29
CA LEU A 205 14.52 -10.11 -10.86
C LEU A 205 14.30 -11.42 -11.62
N CYS A 206 13.56 -12.37 -11.04
CA CYS A 206 13.22 -13.62 -11.71
C CYS A 206 12.44 -13.36 -13.00
N ALA A 207 11.44 -12.49 -12.97
CA ALA A 207 10.65 -12.11 -14.14
C ALA A 207 11.52 -11.55 -15.28
N TYR A 208 12.47 -10.66 -14.95
CA TYR A 208 13.43 -10.14 -15.92
C TYR A 208 14.30 -11.25 -16.51
N LEU A 209 14.89 -12.11 -15.67
CA LEU A 209 15.78 -13.19 -16.12
C LEU A 209 15.03 -14.21 -17.00
N ASP A 210 13.80 -14.55 -16.65
CA ASP A 210 12.98 -15.44 -17.45
C ASP A 210 12.57 -14.78 -18.77
N GLY A 211 12.20 -13.49 -18.75
CA GLY A 211 11.93 -12.72 -19.97
C GLY A 211 13.13 -12.65 -20.91
N ILE A 212 14.33 -12.42 -20.39
CA ILE A 212 15.60 -12.44 -21.17
C ILE A 212 15.81 -13.82 -21.83
N ARG A 213 15.65 -14.90 -21.04
CA ARG A 213 15.79 -16.27 -21.54
C ARG A 213 14.75 -16.61 -22.62
N GLU A 214 13.47 -16.29 -22.38
CA GLU A 214 12.37 -16.54 -23.31
C GLU A 214 12.50 -15.73 -24.61
N ALA A 215 13.10 -14.53 -24.53
CA ALA A 215 13.41 -13.72 -25.71
C ALA A 215 14.66 -14.21 -26.49
N GLY A 216 15.30 -15.32 -26.07
CA GLY A 216 16.51 -15.85 -26.70
C GLY A 216 17.74 -14.96 -26.52
N LEU A 217 17.77 -14.15 -25.46
CA LEU A 217 18.88 -13.29 -25.12
C LEU A 217 19.77 -13.93 -24.04
N GLU A 218 21.04 -13.55 -24.01
CA GLU A 218 21.97 -13.98 -22.98
C GLU A 218 21.78 -13.14 -21.70
N ALA A 219 21.65 -13.82 -20.55
CA ALA A 219 21.58 -13.16 -19.26
C ALA A 219 22.99 -12.68 -18.85
N ASP A 220 23.17 -11.36 -18.84
CA ASP A 220 24.43 -10.71 -18.50
C ASP A 220 24.31 -10.06 -17.10
N GLN A 221 25.11 -10.55 -16.14
CA GLN A 221 25.14 -10.02 -14.77
C GLN A 221 25.57 -8.54 -14.71
N GLU A 222 26.34 -8.06 -15.69
CA GLU A 222 26.73 -6.64 -15.78
C GLU A 222 25.56 -5.71 -16.12
N LEU A 223 24.42 -6.27 -16.57
CA LEU A 223 23.19 -5.53 -16.86
C LEU A 223 22.20 -5.51 -15.69
N ILE A 224 22.54 -6.15 -14.56
CA ILE A 224 21.68 -6.19 -13.37
C ILE A 224 22.23 -5.22 -12.33
N TYR A 225 21.57 -4.10 -12.20
CA TYR A 225 21.86 -3.07 -11.20
C TYR A 225 20.85 -3.23 -10.06
N ALA A 226 21.23 -3.94 -9.01
CA ALA A 226 20.41 -4.18 -7.84
C ALA A 226 21.21 -3.87 -6.58
N LYS A 227 21.29 -2.58 -6.22
CA LYS A 227 22.11 -2.09 -5.09
C LYS A 227 21.37 -1.00 -4.30
N GLY A 228 20.94 -1.32 -3.09
CA GLY A 228 20.25 -0.41 -2.19
C GLY A 228 18.71 -0.45 -2.33
N ALA A 229 18.06 0.43 -1.60
CA ALA A 229 16.62 0.45 -1.45
C ALA A 229 15.86 0.93 -2.70
N TYR A 230 14.55 0.77 -2.71
CA TYR A 230 13.63 1.37 -3.67
C TYR A 230 13.51 2.90 -3.46
N SER A 231 14.56 3.64 -3.80
CA SER A 231 14.63 5.09 -3.59
C SER A 231 15.14 5.83 -4.83
N LEU A 232 14.80 7.12 -4.93
CA LEU A 232 15.29 8.00 -6.00
C LEU A 232 16.84 8.03 -6.01
N GLU A 233 17.45 8.11 -4.83
CA GLU A 233 18.92 8.15 -4.71
C GLU A 233 19.57 6.85 -5.23
N SER A 234 18.99 5.69 -4.92
CA SER A 234 19.46 4.40 -5.46
C SER A 234 19.34 4.36 -6.99
N GLY A 235 18.19 4.76 -7.53
CA GLY A 235 17.98 4.82 -8.99
C GLY A 235 18.99 5.75 -9.67
N TYR A 236 19.21 6.93 -9.10
CA TYR A 236 20.18 7.90 -9.60
C TYR A 236 21.61 7.35 -9.61
N ARG A 237 22.07 6.78 -8.49
CA ARG A 237 23.41 6.21 -8.35
C ARG A 237 23.64 5.04 -9.31
N GLN A 238 22.71 4.11 -9.38
CA GLN A 238 22.80 2.94 -10.26
C GLN A 238 22.79 3.35 -11.74
N THR A 239 22.00 4.36 -12.12
CA THR A 239 22.00 4.91 -13.48
C THR A 239 23.35 5.55 -13.81
N LYS A 240 23.95 6.30 -12.89
CA LYS A 240 25.29 6.88 -13.11
C LYS A 240 26.37 5.78 -13.29
N GLU A 241 26.25 4.65 -12.59
CA GLU A 241 27.11 3.48 -12.78
C GLU A 241 26.89 2.88 -14.18
N LEU A 242 25.63 2.66 -14.56
CA LEU A 242 25.24 2.14 -15.87
C LEU A 242 25.77 3.02 -17.00
N LEU A 243 25.64 4.32 -16.92
CA LEU A 243 26.10 5.28 -17.95
C LEU A 243 27.63 5.32 -18.10
N ARG A 244 28.37 4.91 -17.11
CA ARG A 244 29.85 4.80 -17.14
C ARG A 244 30.34 3.48 -17.72
N SER A 245 29.48 2.48 -17.86
CA SER A 245 29.84 1.19 -18.43
C SER A 245 30.36 1.35 -19.85
N LYS A 246 31.46 0.63 -20.19
CA LYS A 246 31.98 0.58 -21.56
C LYS A 246 31.00 -0.11 -22.52
N SER A 247 30.22 -1.04 -22.03
CA SER A 247 29.24 -1.82 -22.76
C SER A 247 27.83 -1.41 -22.33
N ARG A 248 27.42 -0.19 -22.72
CA ARG A 248 26.14 0.38 -22.33
C ARG A 248 24.97 -0.45 -22.81
N PRO A 249 23.89 -0.58 -22.01
CA PRO A 249 22.63 -1.11 -22.50
C PRO A 249 21.97 -0.14 -23.47
N THR A 250 21.13 -0.66 -24.35
CA THR A 250 20.28 0.15 -25.24
C THR A 250 18.86 0.31 -24.71
N ALA A 251 18.52 -0.46 -23.67
CA ALA A 251 17.24 -0.34 -22.97
C ALA A 251 17.42 -0.60 -21.47
N VAL A 252 16.54 -0.01 -20.67
CA VAL A 252 16.55 -0.12 -19.20
C VAL A 252 15.13 -0.33 -18.68
N ILE A 253 14.94 -1.29 -17.78
CA ILE A 253 13.73 -1.45 -16.99
C ILE A 253 14.04 -1.04 -15.55
N THR A 254 13.21 -0.18 -14.95
CA THR A 254 13.33 0.24 -13.55
C THR A 254 12.18 -0.32 -12.74
N CYS A 255 12.46 -0.90 -11.58
CA CYS A 255 11.53 -1.75 -10.84
C CYS A 255 10.58 -1.02 -9.86
N ASN A 256 10.55 0.31 -9.83
CA ASN A 256 9.50 1.10 -9.19
C ASN A 256 9.55 2.57 -9.64
N ASN A 257 8.55 3.37 -9.22
CA ASN A 257 8.46 4.79 -9.52
C ASN A 257 9.66 5.63 -9.05
N LEU A 258 10.21 5.36 -7.86
CA LEU A 258 11.34 6.11 -7.30
C LEU A 258 12.65 5.80 -8.03
N LEU A 259 12.90 4.54 -8.39
CA LEU A 259 14.02 4.15 -9.24
C LEU A 259 13.91 4.79 -10.64
N SER A 260 12.68 4.85 -11.21
CA SER A 260 12.41 5.52 -12.47
C SER A 260 12.74 7.01 -12.43
N GLN A 261 12.32 7.70 -11.36
CA GLN A 261 12.67 9.12 -11.15
C GLN A 261 14.19 9.32 -11.04
N GLY A 262 14.87 8.44 -10.31
CA GLY A 262 16.34 8.45 -10.19
C GLY A 262 17.03 8.25 -11.55
N PHE A 263 16.54 7.30 -12.36
CA PHE A 263 17.00 7.08 -13.73
C PHE A 263 16.83 8.34 -14.58
N MET A 264 15.62 8.91 -14.62
CA MET A 264 15.33 10.09 -15.42
C MET A 264 16.20 11.29 -15.04
N LYS A 265 16.42 11.50 -13.73
CA LYS A 265 17.30 12.55 -13.23
C LYS A 265 18.74 12.38 -13.76
N ALA A 266 19.30 11.18 -13.61
CA ALA A 266 20.67 10.91 -14.04
C ALA A 266 20.83 10.95 -15.58
N ALA A 267 19.85 10.43 -16.33
CA ALA A 267 19.84 10.46 -17.78
C ALA A 267 19.75 11.91 -18.29
N SER A 268 18.89 12.74 -17.69
CA SER A 268 18.78 14.17 -18.03
C SER A 268 20.09 14.93 -17.79
N GLU A 269 20.72 14.75 -16.64
CA GLU A 269 22.04 15.36 -16.35
C GLU A 269 23.12 14.93 -17.35
N ALA A 270 23.08 13.68 -17.79
CA ALA A 270 24.01 13.14 -18.78
C ALA A 270 23.60 13.45 -20.23
N LYS A 271 22.47 14.13 -20.45
CA LYS A 271 21.89 14.43 -21.77
C LYS A 271 21.66 13.17 -22.64
N VAL A 272 21.27 12.07 -22.00
CA VAL A 272 20.93 10.83 -22.69
C VAL A 272 19.50 10.95 -23.22
N THR A 273 19.30 10.65 -24.50
CA THR A 273 17.99 10.69 -25.17
C THR A 273 17.32 9.31 -25.18
N ALA A 274 16.01 9.27 -25.45
CA ALA A 274 15.27 8.00 -25.56
C ALA A 274 15.76 7.12 -26.72
N GLU A 275 16.31 7.73 -27.78
CA GLU A 275 16.91 6.98 -28.91
C GLU A 275 18.24 6.30 -28.51
N GLN A 276 18.94 6.83 -27.51
CA GLN A 276 20.16 6.23 -27.02
C GLN A 276 19.92 5.12 -26.00
N ILE A 277 18.96 5.31 -25.10
CA ILE A 277 18.54 4.32 -24.11
C ILE A 277 17.02 4.39 -23.95
N THR A 278 16.35 3.37 -24.45
CA THR A 278 14.90 3.21 -24.21
C THR A 278 14.63 2.87 -22.74
N HIS A 279 13.71 3.56 -22.12
CA HIS A 279 13.35 3.35 -20.71
C HIS A 279 11.92 2.86 -20.58
N ILE A 280 11.72 1.79 -19.81
CA ILE A 280 10.40 1.34 -19.32
C ILE A 280 10.47 1.34 -17.80
N GLY A 281 9.61 2.14 -17.16
CA GLY A 281 9.50 2.13 -15.71
C GLY A 281 8.35 1.28 -15.20
N LEU A 282 8.46 0.79 -13.98
CA LEU A 282 7.32 0.26 -13.26
C LEU A 282 6.63 1.45 -12.56
N ASP A 283 5.33 1.57 -12.73
CA ASP A 283 4.46 2.69 -12.35
C ASP A 283 4.49 3.90 -13.30
N ASN A 284 3.34 4.53 -13.41
CA ASN A 284 3.20 5.84 -14.03
C ASN A 284 3.83 6.93 -13.15
N LEU A 285 4.33 7.97 -13.77
CA LEU A 285 4.86 9.16 -13.12
C LEU A 285 4.04 10.38 -13.55
N GLU A 286 3.09 10.84 -12.72
CA GLU A 286 2.23 12.02 -12.99
C GLU A 286 3.02 13.25 -13.47
N MET A 287 4.25 13.39 -12.97
CA MET A 287 5.15 14.48 -13.37
C MET A 287 5.48 14.42 -14.87
N THR A 288 5.57 13.23 -15.47
CA THR A 288 5.88 13.11 -16.91
C THR A 288 4.75 13.63 -17.77
N GLU A 289 3.51 13.38 -17.40
CA GLU A 289 2.33 13.94 -18.08
C GLU A 289 2.30 15.46 -17.96
N THR A 290 2.50 15.99 -16.74
CA THR A 290 2.51 17.44 -16.46
C THR A 290 3.57 18.16 -17.29
N LEU A 291 4.73 17.54 -17.51
CA LEU A 291 5.85 18.10 -18.27
C LEU A 291 5.79 17.78 -19.77
N GLY A 292 4.80 17.02 -20.23
CA GLY A 292 4.69 16.55 -21.62
C GLY A 292 5.80 15.59 -22.04
N ILE A 293 6.40 14.87 -21.08
CA ILE A 293 7.44 13.88 -21.33
C ILE A 293 6.78 12.56 -21.69
N LYS A 294 7.12 12.01 -22.85
CA LYS A 294 6.70 10.65 -23.22
C LYS A 294 7.44 9.63 -22.37
N TYR A 295 6.68 8.77 -21.70
CA TYR A 295 7.23 7.82 -20.74
C TYR A 295 6.59 6.43 -20.93
N ASN A 296 7.41 5.45 -21.29
CA ASN A 296 6.97 4.06 -21.38
C ASN A 296 6.95 3.46 -19.96
N HIS A 297 5.87 2.82 -19.61
CA HIS A 297 5.75 2.25 -18.26
C HIS A 297 4.82 1.05 -18.20
N ILE A 298 4.97 0.31 -17.14
CA ILE A 298 4.00 -0.70 -16.71
C ILE A 298 3.02 0.04 -15.79
N GLU A 299 1.76 0.11 -16.22
CA GLU A 299 0.70 0.78 -15.48
C GLU A 299 0.24 -0.08 -14.31
N ARG A 300 0.39 0.40 -13.11
CA ARG A 300 -0.22 -0.18 -11.91
C ARG A 300 -1.13 0.88 -11.29
N ASP A 301 -2.39 0.56 -11.06
CA ASP A 301 -3.34 1.47 -10.42
C ASP A 301 -3.38 1.23 -8.90
N PRO A 302 -2.62 2.00 -8.09
CA PRO A 302 -2.60 1.82 -6.66
C PRO A 302 -3.92 2.24 -5.99
N GLY A 303 -4.68 3.16 -6.59
CA GLY A 303 -6.01 3.54 -6.12
C GLY A 303 -6.96 2.35 -6.17
N LEU A 304 -7.02 1.67 -7.32
CA LEU A 304 -7.80 0.44 -7.49
C LEU A 304 -7.34 -0.65 -6.51
N MET A 305 -6.02 -0.81 -6.30
CA MET A 305 -5.50 -1.76 -5.30
C MET A 305 -6.05 -1.44 -3.90
N GLY A 306 -6.02 -0.17 -3.51
CA GLY A 306 -6.53 0.28 -2.21
C GLY A 306 -8.03 0.03 -2.05
N GLU A 307 -8.83 0.34 -3.08
CA GLU A 307 -10.27 0.07 -3.10
C GLU A 307 -10.55 -1.44 -2.95
N LYS A 308 -9.90 -2.27 -3.76
CA LYS A 308 -10.07 -3.73 -3.72
C LYS A 308 -9.62 -4.34 -2.39
N ALA A 309 -8.55 -3.82 -1.79
CA ALA A 309 -8.09 -4.26 -0.48
C ALA A 309 -9.11 -3.92 0.63
N ALA A 310 -9.67 -2.72 0.60
CA ALA A 310 -10.70 -2.32 1.55
C ALA A 310 -12.00 -3.10 1.35
N GLU A 311 -12.47 -3.28 0.11
CA GLU A 311 -13.64 -4.13 -0.20
C GLU A 311 -13.45 -5.57 0.31
N MET A 312 -12.27 -6.15 0.08
CA MET A 312 -11.90 -7.49 0.57
C MET A 312 -11.89 -7.53 2.10
N LEU A 313 -11.38 -6.48 2.76
CA LEU A 313 -11.37 -6.38 4.22
C LEU A 313 -12.79 -6.33 4.79
N PHE A 314 -13.69 -5.50 4.26
CA PHE A 314 -15.09 -5.43 4.69
C PHE A 314 -15.82 -6.75 4.43
N TRP A 315 -15.56 -7.38 3.29
CA TRP A 315 -16.10 -8.72 3.04
C TRP A 315 -15.62 -9.73 4.08
N ARG A 316 -14.32 -9.71 4.45
CA ARG A 316 -13.75 -10.59 5.49
C ARG A 316 -14.35 -10.33 6.87
N MET A 317 -14.61 -9.07 7.21
CA MET A 317 -15.28 -8.72 8.46
C MET A 317 -16.69 -9.32 8.55
N ALA A 318 -17.41 -9.35 7.44
CA ALA A 318 -18.73 -9.96 7.35
C ALA A 318 -18.68 -11.51 7.26
N HIS A 319 -17.58 -12.06 6.75
CA HIS A 319 -17.41 -13.50 6.49
C HIS A 319 -16.11 -14.04 7.13
N PRO A 320 -15.99 -14.04 8.48
CA PRO A 320 -14.73 -14.35 9.16
C PRO A 320 -14.21 -15.79 8.93
N ARG A 321 -15.11 -16.71 8.56
CA ARG A 321 -14.78 -18.14 8.28
C ARG A 321 -14.68 -18.45 6.78
N GLY A 322 -14.84 -17.47 5.90
CA GLY A 322 -14.70 -17.66 4.45
C GLY A 322 -13.29 -18.12 4.05
N ALA A 323 -13.15 -18.78 2.91
CA ALA A 323 -11.85 -19.11 2.35
C ALA A 323 -11.01 -17.83 2.13
N LYS A 324 -9.69 -17.94 2.31
CA LYS A 324 -8.78 -16.83 2.02
C LYS A 324 -8.71 -16.55 0.53
N GLN A 325 -8.55 -15.28 0.18
CA GLN A 325 -8.61 -14.79 -1.18
C GLN A 325 -7.35 -13.98 -1.51
N ALA A 326 -6.76 -14.24 -2.68
CA ALA A 326 -5.71 -13.42 -3.26
C ALA A 326 -6.20 -12.89 -4.60
N LEU A 327 -6.27 -11.57 -4.73
CA LEU A 327 -6.59 -10.90 -5.98
C LEU A 327 -5.30 -10.44 -6.64
N LEU A 328 -5.11 -10.83 -7.90
CA LEU A 328 -4.00 -10.39 -8.72
C LEU A 328 -4.53 -9.39 -9.75
N LEU A 329 -4.10 -8.14 -9.64
CA LEU A 329 -4.48 -7.07 -10.56
C LEU A 329 -3.57 -7.08 -11.79
N ASP A 330 -4.13 -6.75 -12.93
CA ASP A 330 -3.36 -6.57 -14.16
C ASP A 330 -2.47 -5.32 -14.08
N ALA A 331 -1.33 -5.39 -14.76
CA ALA A 331 -0.38 -4.31 -14.91
C ALA A 331 0.00 -4.19 -16.40
N PRO A 332 -0.82 -3.52 -17.22
CA PRO A 332 -0.57 -3.41 -18.64
C PRO A 332 0.68 -2.58 -18.97
N LEU A 333 1.36 -2.93 -20.05
CA LEU A 333 2.45 -2.15 -20.62
C LEU A 333 1.90 -1.03 -21.48
N VAL A 334 2.25 0.20 -21.14
CA VAL A 334 1.88 1.43 -21.86
C VAL A 334 3.09 1.97 -22.61
N LEU A 335 3.02 2.01 -23.92
CA LEU A 335 4.08 2.49 -24.81
C LEU A 335 3.65 3.81 -25.44
N GLN A 336 4.33 4.90 -25.09
CA GLN A 336 4.04 6.26 -25.57
C GLN A 336 5.02 6.74 -26.64
N THR A 337 6.12 6.03 -26.85
CA THR A 337 7.11 6.35 -27.87
C THR A 337 7.06 5.29 -28.99
N ASN A 338 7.09 5.76 -30.26
CA ASN A 338 7.24 4.87 -31.42
C ASN A 338 8.65 4.29 -31.52
N THR A 339 9.56 4.69 -30.64
CA THR A 339 10.94 4.23 -30.54
C THR A 339 11.04 3.37 -29.28
N ILE A 340 10.63 2.14 -29.42
CA ILE A 340 11.08 1.08 -28.54
C ILE A 340 12.28 0.43 -29.20
#